data_578893fb531c8041ffbe071284839cc9
#
_entry.id   578893fb531c8041ffbe071284839cc9
#
_cell.length_a   1.000
_cell.length_b   1.000
_cell.length_c   1.000
_cell.angle_alpha   90.00
_cell.angle_beta   90.00
_cell.angle_gamma   90.00
#
_symmetry.space_group_name_H-M   'P 1'
#
loop_
_entity.id
_entity.type
_entity.pdbx_description
1 polymer ?
#
loop_
_entity_poly.entity_id
_entity_poly.type
_entity_poly.pdbx_seq_one_letter_code
_entity_poly.pdbx_strand_id
1 'polypeptide(L)'
;KNKMDLIESVFKNTNVNTLVIDIKTDNGHVLFETDNPLAIEMNNVRSKYNKASLEELKNDKNLYLIGRVVVFQDPLFAKKHPEEAVFDTAKNTIYSQDGQYFIDPSSKKAQNYIIDISREACELGFDEIQFDYIRYPDSSNQYMKFKDESTFENRIKNINSFLSLAK
;
A
#
# COMPACT_ATOMS: atom_id res chain seq x y z
N LYS A 1 15.44 4.07 25.45
CA LYS A 1 14.44 5.08 25.00
C LYS A 1 13.45 4.38 24.09
N ASN A 2 12.17 4.58 24.33
CA ASN A 2 11.09 4.10 23.46
C ASN A 2 11.15 4.86 22.12
N LYS A 3 10.68 4.25 21.01
CA LYS A 3 10.59 4.94 19.70
C LYS A 3 9.80 6.24 19.77
N MET A 4 8.75 6.29 20.57
CA MET A 4 7.94 7.50 20.77
C MET A 4 8.75 8.63 21.44
N ASP A 5 9.56 8.32 22.46
CA ASP A 5 10.43 9.33 23.12
C ASP A 5 11.40 9.97 22.10
N LEU A 6 11.88 9.18 21.13
CA LEU A 6 12.76 9.67 20.08
C LEU A 6 12.02 10.60 19.12
N ILE A 7 10.83 10.19 18.65
CA ILE A 7 9.97 10.99 17.76
C ILE A 7 9.60 12.32 18.44
N GLU A 8 9.17 12.26 19.68
CA GLU A 8 8.86 13.47 20.46
C GLU A 8 10.07 14.39 20.64
N SER A 9 11.26 13.83 20.85
CA SER A 9 12.49 14.61 20.92
C SER A 9 12.81 15.33 19.62
N VAL A 10 12.55 14.70 18.46
CA VAL A 10 12.74 15.34 17.14
C VAL A 10 11.78 16.54 17.02
N PHE A 11 10.50 16.37 17.28
CA PHE A 11 9.51 17.45 17.16
C PHE A 11 9.78 18.60 18.13
N LYS A 12 10.27 18.31 19.34
CA LYS A 12 10.61 19.36 20.34
C LYS A 12 11.87 20.16 19.99
N ASN A 13 12.83 19.54 19.31
CA ASN A 13 14.15 20.13 19.12
C ASN A 13 14.45 20.56 17.68
N THR A 14 13.48 20.39 16.76
CA THR A 14 13.63 20.75 15.34
C THR A 14 12.34 21.41 14.81
N ASN A 15 12.41 21.92 13.60
CA ASN A 15 11.24 22.47 12.89
C ASN A 15 10.48 21.40 12.07
N VAL A 16 10.74 20.11 12.29
CA VAL A 16 10.00 19.02 11.65
C VAL A 16 8.59 18.98 12.20
N ASN A 17 7.60 19.04 11.33
CA ASN A 17 6.18 18.99 11.65
C ASN A 17 5.41 17.93 10.83
N THR A 18 6.10 17.05 10.14
CA THR A 18 5.49 16.05 9.27
C THR A 18 5.88 14.65 9.73
N LEU A 19 4.90 13.75 9.73
CA LEU A 19 5.09 12.35 10.11
C LEU A 19 4.53 11.44 9.03
N VAL A 20 5.34 10.50 8.53
CA VAL A 20 4.91 9.43 7.63
C VAL A 20 4.58 8.19 8.47
N ILE A 21 3.37 7.66 8.29
CA ILE A 21 2.87 6.49 9.00
C ILE A 21 2.41 5.46 7.97
N ASP A 22 2.85 4.20 8.12
CA ASP A 22 2.34 3.11 7.28
C ASP A 22 0.86 2.88 7.55
N ILE A 23 0.03 2.90 6.53
CA ILE A 23 -1.39 2.52 6.57
C ILE A 23 -1.65 1.20 5.85
N LYS A 24 -0.89 0.88 4.82
CA LYS A 24 -0.85 -0.45 4.21
C LYS A 24 0.60 -0.86 3.95
N THR A 25 1.02 -1.98 4.56
CA THR A 25 2.41 -2.44 4.54
C THR A 25 2.76 -3.28 3.32
N ASP A 26 4.06 -3.53 3.10
CA ASP A 26 4.62 -4.42 2.08
C ASP A 26 4.26 -5.91 2.31
N ASN A 27 3.85 -6.28 3.51
CA ASN A 27 3.32 -7.59 3.83
C ASN A 27 1.80 -7.71 3.59
N GLY A 28 1.15 -6.66 3.07
CA GLY A 28 -0.27 -6.63 2.75
C GLY A 28 -1.20 -6.31 3.93
N HIS A 29 -0.68 -5.95 5.10
CA HIS A 29 -1.52 -5.61 6.26
C HIS A 29 -2.01 -4.17 6.19
N VAL A 30 -3.31 -3.97 6.48
CA VAL A 30 -3.94 -2.68 6.74
C VAL A 30 -3.86 -2.40 8.24
N LEU A 31 -3.36 -1.23 8.63
CA LEU A 31 -3.02 -0.92 10.03
C LEU A 31 -4.06 -0.09 10.78
N PHE A 32 -5.25 0.07 10.24
CA PHE A 32 -6.40 0.70 10.88
C PHE A 32 -7.66 -0.16 10.69
N GLU A 33 -8.71 0.13 11.45
CA GLU A 33 -9.99 -0.54 11.30
C GLU A 33 -10.66 -0.12 9.99
N THR A 34 -11.11 -1.09 9.20
CA THR A 34 -11.75 -0.88 7.90
C THR A 34 -12.87 -1.89 7.70
N ASP A 35 -13.94 -1.44 7.08
CA ASP A 35 -15.05 -2.28 6.61
C ASP A 35 -14.87 -2.74 5.16
N ASN A 36 -13.71 -2.48 4.56
CA ASN A 36 -13.42 -2.88 3.18
C ASN A 36 -13.58 -4.40 3.02
N PRO A 37 -14.47 -4.85 2.11
CA PRO A 37 -14.79 -6.28 1.98
C PRO A 37 -13.58 -7.16 1.66
N LEU A 38 -12.65 -6.66 0.83
CA LEU A 38 -11.44 -7.41 0.47
C LEU A 38 -10.45 -7.50 1.64
N ALA A 39 -10.33 -6.44 2.44
CA ALA A 39 -9.51 -6.48 3.65
C ALA A 39 -10.04 -7.50 4.66
N ILE A 40 -11.36 -7.54 4.84
CA ILE A 40 -12.02 -8.52 5.71
C ILE A 40 -11.84 -9.94 5.15
N GLU A 41 -12.09 -10.16 3.86
CA GLU A 41 -11.93 -11.45 3.18
C GLU A 41 -10.51 -12.00 3.31
N MET A 42 -9.50 -11.13 3.20
CA MET A 42 -8.09 -11.49 3.34
C MET A 42 -7.65 -11.65 4.80
N ASN A 43 -8.48 -11.26 5.76
CA ASN A 43 -8.12 -11.20 7.18
C ASN A 43 -6.78 -10.47 7.40
N ASN A 44 -6.59 -9.35 6.71
CA ASN A 44 -5.32 -8.62 6.69
C ASN A 44 -5.31 -7.35 7.56
N VAL A 45 -6.40 -7.06 8.25
CA VAL A 45 -6.50 -5.92 9.16
C VAL A 45 -5.70 -6.17 10.44
N ARG A 46 -4.81 -5.23 10.78
CA ARG A 46 -3.98 -5.22 12.00
C ARG A 46 -4.03 -3.83 12.60
N SER A 47 -5.22 -3.45 13.11
CA SER A 47 -5.45 -2.11 13.67
C SER A 47 -4.41 -1.75 14.72
N LYS A 48 -3.68 -0.67 14.49
CA LYS A 48 -2.67 -0.09 15.40
C LYS A 48 -3.02 1.31 15.84
N TYR A 49 -3.91 1.97 15.13
CA TYR A 49 -4.38 3.32 15.42
C TYR A 49 -5.80 3.52 14.91
N ASN A 50 -6.47 4.50 15.48
CA ASN A 50 -7.82 4.89 15.13
C ASN A 50 -7.91 6.42 14.96
N LYS A 51 -9.08 6.92 14.59
CA LYS A 51 -9.31 8.34 14.34
C LYS A 51 -8.95 9.21 15.56
N ALA A 52 -9.36 8.81 16.75
CA ALA A 52 -9.10 9.57 17.98
C ALA A 52 -7.60 9.73 18.26
N SER A 53 -6.81 8.66 18.08
CA SER A 53 -5.36 8.71 18.27
C SER A 53 -4.65 9.60 17.24
N LEU A 54 -5.15 9.66 16.00
CA LEU A 54 -4.61 10.55 14.97
C LEU A 54 -4.99 12.00 15.22
N GLU A 55 -6.23 12.27 15.64
CA GLU A 55 -6.70 13.61 16.03
C GLU A 55 -5.90 14.16 17.22
N GLU A 56 -5.66 13.34 18.24
CA GLU A 56 -4.82 13.69 19.38
C GLU A 56 -3.40 14.06 18.91
N LEU A 57 -2.80 13.23 18.07
CA LEU A 57 -1.46 13.47 17.54
C LEU A 57 -1.37 14.77 16.73
N LYS A 58 -2.39 15.09 15.93
CA LYS A 58 -2.46 16.33 15.13
C LYS A 58 -2.63 17.55 16.04
N ASN A 59 -3.56 17.50 16.99
CA ASN A 59 -3.88 18.62 17.86
C ASN A 59 -2.71 18.97 18.81
N ASP A 60 -2.08 17.97 19.42
CA ASP A 60 -0.99 18.18 20.37
C ASP A 60 0.28 18.72 19.71
N LYS A 61 0.53 18.39 18.45
CA LYS A 61 1.81 18.64 17.78
C LYS A 61 1.69 19.53 16.55
N ASN A 62 0.49 19.89 16.13
CA ASN A 62 0.25 20.58 14.85
C ASN A 62 0.97 19.86 13.68
N LEU A 63 0.81 18.53 13.62
CA LEU A 63 1.50 17.68 12.66
C LEU A 63 0.73 17.54 11.35
N TYR A 64 1.48 17.50 10.26
CA TYR A 64 1.02 17.05 8.95
C TYR A 64 1.26 15.55 8.84
N LEU A 65 0.19 14.77 8.61
CA LEU A 65 0.24 13.32 8.60
C LEU A 65 0.18 12.78 7.18
N ILE A 66 1.21 12.04 6.78
CA ILE A 66 1.28 11.34 5.50
C ILE A 66 1.04 9.85 5.73
N GLY A 67 0.01 9.30 5.09
CA GLY A 67 -0.28 7.87 5.12
C GLY A 67 0.46 7.14 4.00
N ARG A 68 1.41 6.24 4.34
CA ARG A 68 2.13 5.44 3.34
C ARG A 68 1.36 4.18 2.99
N VAL A 69 1.10 3.98 1.68
CA VAL A 69 0.41 2.82 1.11
C VAL A 69 1.33 2.10 0.15
N VAL A 70 1.66 0.85 0.44
CA VAL A 70 2.35 -0.04 -0.49
C VAL A 70 1.34 -0.60 -1.50
N VAL A 71 1.60 -0.38 -2.82
CA VAL A 71 0.62 -0.60 -3.89
C VAL A 71 0.70 -2.02 -4.45
N PHE A 72 1.66 -2.32 -5.31
CA PHE A 72 1.68 -3.57 -6.08
C PHE A 72 2.54 -4.69 -5.46
N GLN A 73 3.11 -4.50 -4.30
CA GLN A 73 3.71 -5.56 -3.50
C GLN A 73 2.77 -5.92 -2.36
N ASP A 74 2.07 -7.05 -2.48
CA ASP A 74 1.09 -7.49 -1.50
C ASP A 74 0.94 -9.01 -1.51
N PRO A 75 1.66 -9.70 -0.63
CA PRO A 75 1.61 -11.16 -0.56
C PRO A 75 0.26 -11.72 -0.08
N LEU A 76 -0.50 -10.98 0.71
CA LEU A 76 -1.80 -11.45 1.18
C LEU A 76 -2.84 -11.37 0.06
N PHE A 77 -2.88 -10.25 -0.68
CA PHE A 77 -3.75 -10.12 -1.84
C PHE A 77 -3.37 -11.12 -2.94
N ALA A 78 -2.08 -11.22 -3.29
CA ALA A 78 -1.61 -12.12 -4.35
C ALA A 78 -1.93 -13.60 -4.07
N LYS A 79 -1.81 -14.04 -2.81
CA LYS A 79 -2.14 -15.42 -2.41
C LYS A 79 -3.64 -15.68 -2.37
N LYS A 80 -4.43 -14.70 -2.01
CA LYS A 80 -5.89 -14.83 -1.92
C LYS A 80 -6.55 -14.73 -3.30
N HIS A 81 -5.98 -13.92 -4.17
CA HIS A 81 -6.47 -13.65 -5.54
C HIS A 81 -5.36 -13.91 -6.57
N PRO A 82 -4.95 -15.18 -6.75
CA PRO A 82 -3.85 -15.55 -7.65
C PRO A 82 -4.11 -15.15 -9.10
N GLU A 83 -5.36 -15.04 -9.51
CA GLU A 83 -5.79 -14.55 -10.82
C GLU A 83 -5.51 -13.06 -11.06
N GLU A 84 -5.26 -12.30 -9.99
CA GLU A 84 -4.92 -10.88 -9.99
C GLU A 84 -3.44 -10.62 -9.73
N ALA A 85 -2.65 -11.68 -9.56
CA ALA A 85 -1.23 -11.60 -9.27
C ALA A 85 -0.37 -11.82 -10.52
N VAL A 86 0.88 -11.39 -10.45
CA VAL A 86 1.89 -11.76 -11.44
C VAL A 86 2.12 -13.28 -11.38
N PHE A 87 2.14 -13.94 -12.52
CA PHE A 87 2.27 -15.41 -12.61
C PHE A 87 3.64 -15.82 -13.13
N ASP A 88 4.22 -16.89 -12.59
CA ASP A 88 5.46 -17.52 -13.06
C ASP A 88 5.13 -18.76 -13.89
N THR A 89 5.30 -18.66 -15.20
CA THR A 89 4.96 -19.73 -16.15
C THR A 89 5.90 -20.93 -16.06
N ALA A 90 7.15 -20.74 -15.59
CA ALA A 90 8.09 -21.83 -15.42
C ALA A 90 7.78 -22.68 -14.19
N LYS A 91 7.32 -22.05 -13.10
CA LYS A 91 6.96 -22.72 -11.84
C LYS A 91 5.49 -23.07 -11.74
N ASN A 92 4.67 -22.59 -12.68
CA ASN A 92 3.21 -22.76 -12.71
C ASN A 92 2.53 -22.30 -11.39
N THR A 93 2.94 -21.13 -10.89
CA THR A 93 2.43 -20.53 -9.65
C THR A 93 2.52 -19.01 -9.71
N ILE A 94 1.99 -18.31 -8.66
CA ILE A 94 2.19 -16.85 -8.53
C ILE A 94 3.68 -16.52 -8.39
N TYR A 95 4.10 -15.46 -9.07
CA TYR A 95 5.48 -15.00 -9.05
C TYR A 95 5.90 -14.49 -7.69
N SER A 96 7.08 -14.88 -7.23
CA SER A 96 7.71 -14.36 -6.02
C SER A 96 9.19 -14.06 -6.24
N GLN A 97 9.65 -13.01 -5.58
CA GLN A 97 11.05 -12.62 -5.51
C GLN A 97 11.39 -12.38 -4.03
N ASP A 98 12.37 -13.13 -3.50
CA ASP A 98 12.81 -13.04 -2.11
C ASP A 98 11.65 -13.19 -1.07
N GLY A 99 10.68 -14.05 -1.40
CA GLY A 99 9.50 -14.27 -0.56
C GLY A 99 8.41 -13.21 -0.69
N GLN A 100 8.64 -12.17 -1.47
CA GLN A 100 7.64 -11.14 -1.77
C GLN A 100 6.82 -11.53 -2.99
N TYR A 101 5.53 -11.21 -2.96
CA TYR A 101 4.58 -11.49 -4.03
C TYR A 101 4.00 -10.18 -4.56
N PHE A 102 3.68 -10.18 -5.85
CA PHE A 102 3.30 -8.98 -6.56
C PHE A 102 1.92 -9.12 -7.19
N ILE A 103 1.13 -8.07 -7.02
CA ILE A 103 -0.13 -7.87 -7.74
C ILE A 103 0.21 -7.45 -9.17
N ASP A 104 -0.59 -7.90 -10.13
CA ASP A 104 -0.51 -7.40 -11.50
C ASP A 104 -0.97 -5.93 -11.55
N PRO A 105 -0.12 -4.99 -11.98
CA PRO A 105 -0.51 -3.58 -12.05
C PRO A 105 -1.68 -3.28 -12.99
N SER A 106 -2.05 -4.17 -13.90
CA SER A 106 -3.25 -4.06 -14.75
C SER A 106 -4.54 -4.45 -14.02
N SER A 107 -4.45 -5.10 -12.85
CA SER A 107 -5.60 -5.55 -12.08
C SER A 107 -6.48 -4.40 -11.59
N LYS A 108 -7.66 -4.24 -12.17
CA LYS A 108 -8.65 -3.23 -11.73
C LYS A 108 -9.18 -3.52 -10.33
N LYS A 109 -9.33 -4.80 -9.99
CA LYS A 109 -9.75 -5.22 -8.64
C LYS A 109 -8.77 -4.73 -7.59
N ALA A 110 -7.46 -4.92 -7.84
CA ALA A 110 -6.44 -4.48 -6.92
C ALA A 110 -6.29 -2.95 -6.87
N GLN A 111 -6.34 -2.27 -8.04
CA GLN A 111 -6.30 -0.82 -8.10
C GLN A 111 -7.43 -0.21 -7.26
N ASN A 112 -8.67 -0.66 -7.43
CA ASN A 112 -9.82 -0.17 -6.68
C ASN A 112 -9.69 -0.44 -5.18
N TYR A 113 -9.27 -1.65 -4.79
CA TYR A 113 -9.01 -1.99 -3.38
C TYR A 113 -8.04 -1.00 -2.71
N ILE A 114 -6.92 -0.71 -3.37
CA ILE A 114 -5.90 0.20 -2.84
C ILE A 114 -6.44 1.63 -2.73
N ILE A 115 -7.21 2.08 -3.72
CA ILE A 115 -7.84 3.41 -3.69
C ILE A 115 -8.88 3.51 -2.58
N ASP A 116 -9.70 2.47 -2.36
CA ASP A 116 -10.69 2.45 -1.29
C ASP A 116 -10.02 2.52 0.09
N ILE A 117 -8.99 1.72 0.35
CA ILE A 117 -8.18 1.81 1.58
C ILE A 117 -7.57 3.21 1.75
N SER A 118 -7.08 3.81 0.67
CA SER A 118 -6.49 5.15 0.72
C SER A 118 -7.53 6.24 1.02
N ARG A 119 -8.75 6.12 0.48
CA ARG A 119 -9.87 7.03 0.76
C ARG A 119 -10.28 6.94 2.23
N GLU A 120 -10.45 5.73 2.76
CA GLU A 120 -10.77 5.52 4.18
C GLU A 120 -9.67 6.12 5.09
N ALA A 121 -8.40 6.04 4.70
CA ALA A 121 -7.32 6.67 5.45
C ALA A 121 -7.42 8.21 5.45
N CYS A 122 -7.80 8.83 4.34
CA CYS A 122 -8.06 10.28 4.31
C CYS A 122 -9.22 10.65 5.25
N GLU A 123 -10.30 9.86 5.25
CA GLU A 123 -11.46 10.06 6.15
C GLU A 123 -11.08 9.84 7.64
N LEU A 124 -10.10 9.00 7.89
CA LEU A 124 -9.54 8.77 9.21
C LEU A 124 -8.74 9.98 9.74
N GLY A 125 -8.22 10.84 8.86
CA GLY A 125 -7.55 12.08 9.22
C GLY A 125 -6.13 12.26 8.69
N PHE A 126 -5.67 11.45 7.75
CA PHE A 126 -4.42 11.72 7.05
C PHE A 126 -4.58 12.91 6.10
N ASP A 127 -3.55 13.76 6.03
CA ASP A 127 -3.54 14.96 5.19
C ASP A 127 -3.07 14.65 3.76
N GLU A 128 -2.29 13.58 3.61
CA GLU A 128 -1.70 13.16 2.33
C GLU A 128 -1.56 11.64 2.28
N ILE A 129 -1.63 11.06 1.08
CA ILE A 129 -1.31 9.66 0.83
C ILE A 129 -0.03 9.56 0.00
N GLN A 130 0.96 8.87 0.54
CA GLN A 130 2.17 8.50 -0.18
C GLN A 130 2.04 7.08 -0.72
N PHE A 131 1.85 6.95 -2.02
CA PHE A 131 1.88 5.65 -2.68
C PHE A 131 3.31 5.18 -2.90
N ASP A 132 3.64 3.98 -2.44
CA ASP A 132 4.93 3.33 -2.62
C ASP A 132 4.78 2.03 -3.41
N TYR A 133 5.85 1.52 -4.01
CA TYR A 133 5.84 0.33 -4.85
C TYR A 133 4.83 0.41 -6.03
N ILE A 134 4.70 1.60 -6.64
CA ILE A 134 3.91 1.83 -7.86
C ILE A 134 4.75 1.38 -9.06
N ARG A 135 5.07 0.11 -9.13
CA ARG A 135 5.95 -0.43 -10.16
C ARG A 135 5.67 -1.90 -10.43
N TYR A 136 6.09 -2.33 -11.60
CA TYR A 136 6.22 -3.75 -11.90
C TYR A 136 7.37 -4.37 -11.08
N PRO A 137 7.39 -5.71 -10.89
CA PRO A 137 8.53 -6.38 -10.27
C PRO A 137 9.84 -6.00 -10.99
N ASP A 138 10.87 -5.73 -10.21
CA ASP A 138 12.21 -5.39 -10.71
C ASP A 138 12.99 -6.68 -11.01
N SER A 139 12.65 -7.30 -12.13
CA SER A 139 13.24 -8.58 -12.55
C SER A 139 13.21 -8.69 -14.07
N SER A 140 14.26 -9.27 -14.61
CA SER A 140 14.37 -9.68 -16.01
C SER A 140 13.83 -11.10 -16.26
N ASN A 141 13.08 -11.69 -15.33
CA ASN A 141 12.55 -13.04 -15.47
C ASN A 141 11.56 -13.12 -16.64
N GLN A 142 11.98 -13.78 -17.73
CA GLN A 142 11.18 -13.97 -18.94
C GLN A 142 9.92 -14.82 -18.74
N TYR A 143 9.81 -15.51 -17.61
CA TYR A 143 8.65 -16.36 -17.28
C TYR A 143 7.55 -15.63 -16.53
N MET A 144 7.72 -14.35 -16.23
CA MET A 144 6.63 -13.53 -15.67
C MET A 144 5.55 -13.31 -16.71
N LYS A 145 4.31 -13.65 -16.34
CA LYS A 145 3.12 -13.41 -17.13
C LYS A 145 2.20 -12.43 -16.40
N PHE A 146 1.72 -11.45 -17.11
CA PHE A 146 0.75 -10.45 -16.68
C PHE A 146 -0.58 -10.68 -17.41
N LYS A 147 -1.67 -10.09 -16.92
CA LYS A 147 -3.00 -10.13 -17.58
C LYS A 147 -2.95 -9.44 -18.95
N ASP A 148 -2.33 -8.26 -18.98
CA ASP A 148 -2.08 -7.54 -20.22
C ASP A 148 -0.70 -7.93 -20.77
N GLU A 149 -0.54 -7.84 -22.10
CA GLU A 149 0.78 -7.94 -22.70
C GLU A 149 1.71 -6.88 -22.09
N SER A 150 2.89 -7.31 -21.60
CA SER A 150 3.81 -6.48 -20.83
C SER A 150 4.73 -5.64 -21.75
N THR A 151 4.13 -4.92 -22.72
CA THR A 151 4.85 -3.91 -23.52
C THR A 151 5.15 -2.66 -22.69
N PHE A 152 6.08 -1.86 -23.12
CA PHE A 152 6.42 -0.59 -22.48
C PHE A 152 5.19 0.34 -22.40
N GLU A 153 4.43 0.44 -23.48
CA GLU A 153 3.22 1.24 -23.58
C GLU A 153 2.13 0.78 -22.59
N ASN A 154 1.90 -0.54 -22.52
CA ASN A 154 0.92 -1.10 -21.58
C ASN A 154 1.33 -0.90 -20.12
N ARG A 155 2.62 -1.02 -19.80
CA ARG A 155 3.12 -0.74 -18.44
C ARG A 155 2.87 0.71 -18.05
N ILE A 156 3.18 1.67 -18.91
CA ILE A 156 2.89 3.10 -18.67
C ILE A 156 1.39 3.32 -18.51
N LYS A 157 0.56 2.76 -19.41
CA LYS A 157 -0.89 2.88 -19.35
C LYS A 157 -1.46 2.39 -18.03
N ASN A 158 -1.01 1.22 -17.54
CA ASN A 158 -1.51 0.62 -16.31
C ASN A 158 -1.13 1.44 -15.06
N ILE A 159 0.11 1.92 -14.99
CA ILE A 159 0.55 2.81 -13.92
C ILE A 159 -0.22 4.13 -13.96
N ASN A 160 -0.35 4.75 -15.12
CA ASN A 160 -1.11 6.01 -15.28
C ASN A 160 -2.59 5.82 -14.97
N SER A 161 -3.16 4.64 -15.26
CA SER A 161 -4.53 4.32 -14.88
C SER A 161 -4.72 4.34 -13.36
N PHE A 162 -3.81 3.72 -12.61
CA PHE A 162 -3.82 3.77 -11.15
C PHE A 162 -3.67 5.21 -10.63
N LEU A 163 -2.68 5.95 -11.13
CA LEU A 163 -2.45 7.34 -10.71
C LEU A 163 -3.62 8.27 -11.04
N SER A 164 -4.38 7.97 -12.09
CA SER A 164 -5.60 8.73 -12.43
C SER A 164 -6.76 8.44 -11.49
N LEU A 165 -6.84 7.24 -10.91
CA LEU A 165 -7.82 6.90 -9.87
C LEU A 165 -7.46 7.53 -8.51
N ALA A 166 -6.18 7.78 -8.29
CA ALA A 166 -5.65 8.32 -7.04
C ALA A 166 -5.78 9.86 -6.90
N LYS A 167 -6.26 10.54 -7.94
CA LYS A 167 -6.53 12.00 -7.94
C LYS A 167 -7.90 12.31 -7.38
#